data_b20b2eeba2f40a4b23f8c0e0d31dfd36
#
_entry.id   b20b2eeba2f40a4b23f8c0e0d31dfd36
#
_cell.length_a   1.000
_cell.length_b   1.000
_cell.length_c   1.000
_cell.angle_alpha   90.00
_cell.angle_beta   90.00
_cell.angle_gamma   90.00
#
_symmetry.space_group_name_H-M   'P 1'
#
loop_
_entity.id
_entity.type
_entity.pdbx_description
1 polymer ?
#
loop_
_entity_poly.entity_id
_entity_poly.type
_entity_poly.pdbx_seq_one_letter_code
_entity_poly.pdbx_strand_id
1 'polypeptide(L)'
;MNHRPIATLVIFLTTALLSTRLSAQKIDAAALAKTAQNPIADMISLPLQNNTNFDVGPQRETQNILNVQPVYPFSLNADWNLITRTIVPVISQPGFAPGQERESGIGDIQFSAFFSPKQVVGGWVWGVGAIAQLDTATDERLGQGVWGLGPTAVALNLGKTWVYGALINNVWSVAKDDDRRSVNQMLLQPFVNYNFPDAPGRYLTFAPIITANWEADSGQKWTVPLGLGIGQIMRFGKQPVNLQAAAYYNVERPVNAARWQLRLQMAFLFPKR
;
A
#
# COMPACT_ATOMS: atom_id res chain seq x y z
N MET A 1 32.19 -60.20 -7.04
CA MET A 1 30.99 -59.86 -7.80
C MET A 1 30.52 -58.49 -7.31
N ASN A 2 30.58 -57.48 -8.20
CA ASN A 2 30.44 -56.05 -7.89
C ASN A 2 28.98 -55.60 -7.76
N HIS A 3 28.57 -55.17 -6.60
CA HIS A 3 27.30 -54.44 -6.41
C HIS A 3 27.59 -52.96 -6.00
N ARG A 4 27.97 -52.11 -6.97
CA ARG A 4 28.02 -50.69 -6.80
C ARG A 4 27.72 -49.98 -8.13
N PRO A 5 26.44 -49.84 -8.53
CA PRO A 5 26.06 -48.60 -9.20
C PRO A 5 24.68 -48.00 -8.82
N ILE A 6 23.85 -48.67 -7.97
CA ILE A 6 22.47 -48.20 -7.76
C ILE A 6 22.38 -47.00 -6.78
N ALA A 7 23.28 -46.93 -5.78
CA ALA A 7 23.26 -45.85 -4.79
C ALA A 7 23.63 -44.47 -5.36
N THR A 8 24.53 -44.44 -6.36
CA THR A 8 25.00 -43.20 -6.97
C THR A 8 23.92 -42.53 -7.88
N LEU A 9 23.09 -43.34 -8.53
CA LEU A 9 22.04 -42.88 -9.42
C LEU A 9 20.87 -42.23 -8.64
N VAL A 10 20.54 -42.79 -7.47
CA VAL A 10 19.46 -42.24 -6.62
C VAL A 10 19.81 -40.89 -6.01
N ILE A 11 21.08 -40.65 -5.65
CA ILE A 11 21.54 -39.37 -5.10
C ILE A 11 21.53 -38.27 -6.17
N PHE A 12 21.89 -38.59 -7.42
CA PHE A 12 21.80 -37.61 -8.53
C PHE A 12 20.37 -37.28 -8.91
N LEU A 13 19.43 -38.18 -8.85
CA LEU A 13 18.02 -37.90 -9.15
C LEU A 13 17.36 -37.05 -8.04
N THR A 14 17.70 -37.29 -6.78
CA THR A 14 17.13 -36.52 -5.67
C THR A 14 17.67 -35.08 -5.61
N THR A 15 18.95 -34.87 -5.95
CA THR A 15 19.54 -33.52 -6.02
C THR A 15 19.00 -32.72 -7.21
N ALA A 16 18.73 -33.36 -8.36
CA ALA A 16 18.12 -32.70 -9.51
C ALA A 16 16.67 -32.28 -9.24
N LEU A 17 15.88 -33.08 -8.51
CA LEU A 17 14.50 -32.77 -8.15
C LEU A 17 14.41 -31.66 -7.07
N LEU A 18 15.37 -31.60 -6.13
CA LEU A 18 15.45 -30.49 -5.17
C LEU A 18 15.84 -29.16 -5.82
N SER A 19 16.78 -29.19 -6.78
CA SER A 19 17.21 -27.96 -7.49
C SER A 19 16.12 -27.39 -8.40
N THR A 20 15.31 -28.22 -9.04
CA THR A 20 14.17 -27.78 -9.86
C THR A 20 13.06 -27.15 -9.01
N ARG A 21 12.78 -27.72 -7.84
CA ARG A 21 11.78 -27.14 -6.90
C ARG A 21 12.25 -25.80 -6.32
N LEU A 22 13.54 -25.65 -6.01
CA LEU A 22 14.12 -24.40 -5.51
C LEU A 22 14.05 -23.29 -6.56
N SER A 23 14.32 -23.61 -7.83
CA SER A 23 14.24 -22.64 -8.94
C SER A 23 12.80 -22.19 -9.24
N ALA A 24 11.84 -23.12 -9.25
CA ALA A 24 10.42 -22.79 -9.43
C ALA A 24 9.87 -21.93 -8.29
N GLN A 25 10.30 -22.18 -7.04
CA GLN A 25 9.89 -21.38 -5.89
C GLN A 25 10.49 -19.96 -5.91
N LYS A 26 11.71 -19.79 -6.45
CA LYS A 26 12.36 -18.49 -6.63
C LYS A 26 11.65 -17.62 -7.68
N ILE A 27 11.26 -18.21 -8.82
CA ILE A 27 10.54 -17.51 -9.89
C ILE A 27 9.19 -17.00 -9.40
N ASP A 28 8.46 -17.83 -8.64
CA ASP A 28 7.17 -17.49 -8.05
C ASP A 28 7.28 -16.31 -7.06
N ALA A 29 8.28 -16.27 -6.20
CA ALA A 29 8.49 -15.16 -5.25
C ALA A 29 8.80 -13.83 -5.95
N ALA A 30 9.58 -13.83 -7.03
CA ALA A 30 9.89 -12.63 -7.80
C ALA A 30 8.65 -12.11 -8.55
N ALA A 31 7.86 -13.01 -9.14
CA ALA A 31 6.61 -12.63 -9.80
C ALA A 31 5.58 -12.08 -8.79
N LEU A 32 5.44 -12.72 -7.64
CA LEU A 32 4.55 -12.25 -6.57
C LEU A 32 4.99 -10.89 -6.01
N ALA A 33 6.30 -10.63 -5.90
CA ALA A 33 6.79 -9.32 -5.46
C ALA A 33 6.33 -8.22 -6.41
N LYS A 34 6.48 -8.39 -7.73
CA LYS A 34 6.02 -7.41 -8.72
C LYS A 34 4.51 -7.23 -8.69
N THR A 35 3.76 -8.32 -8.55
CA THR A 35 2.30 -8.25 -8.43
C THR A 35 1.89 -7.51 -7.16
N ALA A 36 2.55 -7.76 -6.02
CA ALA A 36 2.28 -7.08 -4.76
C ALA A 36 2.66 -5.58 -4.76
N GLN A 37 3.57 -5.16 -5.67
CA GLN A 37 3.97 -3.78 -5.88
C GLN A 37 3.02 -3.01 -6.82
N ASN A 38 2.09 -3.71 -7.48
CA ASN A 38 1.09 -3.12 -8.36
C ASN A 38 -0.22 -2.86 -7.57
N PRO A 39 -0.60 -1.59 -7.32
CA PRO A 39 -1.81 -1.27 -6.55
C PRO A 39 -3.12 -1.63 -7.25
N ILE A 40 -3.08 -1.92 -8.56
CA ILE A 40 -4.22 -2.35 -9.38
C ILE A 40 -3.97 -3.74 -10.01
N ALA A 41 -3.26 -4.61 -9.28
CA ALA A 41 -3.03 -5.97 -9.74
C ALA A 41 -4.35 -6.77 -9.90
N ASP A 42 -4.40 -7.63 -10.89
CA ASP A 42 -5.49 -8.61 -11.04
C ASP A 42 -5.33 -9.78 -10.03
N MET A 43 -5.25 -9.41 -8.77
CA MET A 43 -5.05 -10.34 -7.65
C MET A 43 -5.76 -9.83 -6.39
N ILE A 44 -6.52 -10.70 -5.75
CA ILE A 44 -7.09 -10.37 -4.43
C ILE A 44 -5.95 -10.23 -3.43
N SER A 45 -5.97 -9.16 -2.65
CA SER A 45 -5.00 -8.95 -1.57
C SER A 45 -5.64 -8.26 -0.37
N LEU A 46 -5.06 -8.50 0.80
CA LEU A 46 -5.44 -7.85 2.05
C LEU A 46 -4.20 -7.27 2.74
N PRO A 47 -3.79 -6.05 2.38
CA PRO A 47 -2.78 -5.30 3.11
C PRO A 47 -3.30 -4.83 4.48
N LEU A 48 -2.51 -5.10 5.50
CA LEU A 48 -2.59 -4.51 6.83
C LEU A 48 -1.40 -3.58 6.96
N GLN A 49 -1.63 -2.27 6.89
CA GLN A 49 -0.58 -1.27 6.91
C GLN A 49 -0.67 -0.42 8.17
N ASN A 50 0.28 -0.57 9.07
CA ASN A 50 0.41 0.25 10.25
C ASN A 50 1.35 1.43 9.97
N ASN A 51 0.89 2.65 10.26
CA ASN A 51 1.66 3.88 10.24
C ASN A 51 1.76 4.41 11.66
N THR A 52 2.93 4.33 12.25
CA THR A 52 3.26 4.97 13.53
C THR A 52 3.86 6.32 13.23
N ASN A 53 3.14 7.37 13.58
CA ASN A 53 3.50 8.77 13.35
C ASN A 53 4.01 9.37 14.65
N PHE A 54 5.23 9.89 14.65
CA PHE A 54 5.89 10.45 15.83
C PHE A 54 5.87 11.98 15.80
N ASP A 55 5.95 12.59 16.98
CA ASP A 55 5.93 14.03 17.19
C ASP A 55 4.64 14.71 16.70
N VAL A 56 3.49 14.09 16.93
CA VAL A 56 2.16 14.61 16.56
C VAL A 56 1.60 15.47 17.67
N GLY A 57 1.00 16.59 17.29
CA GLY A 57 0.36 17.51 18.23
C GLY A 57 1.34 18.39 19.01
N PRO A 58 0.82 19.30 19.85
CA PRO A 58 1.64 20.20 20.67
C PRO A 58 2.50 19.46 21.69
N GLN A 59 2.02 18.32 22.21
CA GLN A 59 2.71 17.48 23.19
C GLN A 59 3.72 16.52 22.55
N ARG A 60 3.81 16.48 21.22
CA ARG A 60 4.69 15.57 20.44
C ARG A 60 4.49 14.10 20.77
N GLU A 61 3.25 13.70 20.82
CA GLU A 61 2.88 12.33 21.09
C GLU A 61 2.93 11.46 19.83
N THR A 62 2.66 10.16 20.03
CA THR A 62 2.59 9.19 18.93
C THR A 62 1.13 8.98 18.52
N GLN A 63 0.85 9.15 17.23
CA GLN A 63 -0.38 8.70 16.58
C GLN A 63 -0.14 7.34 15.94
N ASN A 64 -1.11 6.43 15.99
CA ASN A 64 -1.06 5.16 15.28
C ASN A 64 -2.27 5.02 14.36
N ILE A 65 -2.03 4.61 13.11
CA ILE A 65 -3.06 4.37 12.12
C ILE A 65 -2.82 3.00 11.47
N LEU A 66 -3.69 2.04 11.77
CA LEU A 66 -3.74 0.76 11.08
C LEU A 66 -4.77 0.82 9.96
N ASN A 67 -4.32 0.79 8.73
CA ASN A 67 -5.17 0.70 7.55
C ASN A 67 -5.39 -0.77 7.15
N VAL A 68 -6.63 -1.23 7.19
CA VAL A 68 -7.06 -2.50 6.60
C VAL A 68 -7.51 -2.22 5.18
N GLN A 69 -6.82 -2.81 4.18
CA GLN A 69 -6.94 -2.37 2.78
C GLN A 69 -7.28 -3.51 1.81
N PRO A 70 -8.48 -4.12 1.86
CA PRO A 70 -8.86 -5.14 0.90
C PRO A 70 -8.87 -4.58 -0.54
N VAL A 71 -8.24 -5.33 -1.45
CA VAL A 71 -8.23 -5.09 -2.90
C VAL A 71 -8.90 -6.26 -3.58
N TYR A 72 -9.88 -5.98 -4.42
CA TYR A 72 -10.61 -7.00 -5.16
C TYR A 72 -10.74 -6.65 -6.63
N PRO A 73 -10.21 -7.49 -7.55
CA PRO A 73 -10.34 -7.31 -8.99
C PRO A 73 -11.58 -8.04 -9.51
N PHE A 74 -12.43 -7.32 -10.23
CA PHE A 74 -13.55 -7.85 -11.00
C PHE A 74 -13.20 -7.84 -12.49
N SER A 75 -13.36 -8.98 -13.16
CA SER A 75 -13.24 -9.04 -14.61
C SER A 75 -14.56 -8.55 -15.24
N LEU A 76 -14.52 -7.40 -15.91
CA LEU A 76 -15.70 -6.83 -16.56
C LEU A 76 -15.99 -7.52 -17.92
N ASN A 77 -14.95 -7.69 -18.73
CA ASN A 77 -15.02 -8.35 -20.05
C ASN A 77 -13.64 -8.88 -20.44
N ALA A 78 -13.41 -9.21 -21.71
CA ALA A 78 -12.13 -9.72 -22.19
C ALA A 78 -10.99 -8.70 -22.01
N ASP A 79 -11.27 -7.41 -22.09
CA ASP A 79 -10.26 -6.33 -22.21
C ASP A 79 -10.08 -5.53 -20.91
N TRP A 80 -11.07 -5.51 -20.01
CA TRP A 80 -11.12 -4.61 -18.86
C TRP A 80 -11.36 -5.31 -17.54
N ASN A 81 -10.66 -4.83 -16.51
CA ASN A 81 -10.91 -5.11 -15.11
C ASN A 81 -11.45 -3.86 -14.39
N LEU A 82 -12.28 -4.07 -13.38
CA LEU A 82 -12.61 -3.10 -12.35
C LEU A 82 -11.87 -3.53 -11.08
N ILE A 83 -10.91 -2.73 -10.63
CA ILE A 83 -10.17 -3.00 -9.39
C ILE A 83 -10.73 -2.12 -8.30
N THR A 84 -11.25 -2.72 -7.25
CA THR A 84 -11.76 -1.99 -6.09
C THR A 84 -10.77 -2.07 -4.93
N ARG A 85 -10.62 -0.98 -4.20
CA ARG A 85 -9.82 -0.89 -2.99
C ARG A 85 -10.59 -0.13 -1.93
N THR A 86 -10.76 -0.74 -0.78
CA THR A 86 -11.31 -0.08 0.41
C THR A 86 -10.16 0.18 1.39
N ILE A 87 -10.18 1.29 2.10
CA ILE A 87 -9.26 1.59 3.19
C ILE A 87 -10.10 1.86 4.43
N VAL A 88 -9.97 1.00 5.43
CA VAL A 88 -10.61 1.16 6.73
C VAL A 88 -9.52 1.53 7.74
N PRO A 89 -9.43 2.79 8.19
CA PRO A 89 -8.42 3.21 9.14
C PRO A 89 -8.89 2.98 10.58
N VAL A 90 -8.10 2.24 11.35
CA VAL A 90 -8.21 2.16 12.80
C VAL A 90 -7.18 3.10 13.39
N ILE A 91 -7.63 4.13 14.08
CA ILE A 91 -6.82 5.28 14.49
C ILE A 91 -6.70 5.31 16.00
N SER A 92 -5.51 5.62 16.51
CA SER A 92 -5.27 6.04 17.88
C SER A 92 -4.64 7.43 17.84
N GLN A 93 -5.45 8.45 18.11
CA GLN A 93 -5.14 9.87 17.98
C GLN A 93 -4.80 10.47 19.35
N PRO A 94 -3.64 11.15 19.50
CA PRO A 94 -3.38 11.88 20.75
C PRO A 94 -4.26 13.12 20.88
N GLY A 95 -4.36 13.65 22.12
CA GLY A 95 -5.03 14.93 22.36
C GLY A 95 -4.25 16.09 21.73
N PHE A 96 -4.99 17.10 21.23
CA PHE A 96 -4.42 18.32 20.65
C PHE A 96 -4.59 19.55 21.55
N ALA A 97 -5.34 19.43 22.64
CA ALA A 97 -5.53 20.48 23.64
C ALA A 97 -5.08 20.00 25.04
N PRO A 98 -4.72 20.92 25.95
CA PRO A 98 -4.43 20.57 27.32
C PRO A 98 -5.59 19.83 27.99
N GLY A 99 -5.32 18.68 28.61
CA GLY A 99 -6.35 17.83 29.25
C GLY A 99 -7.20 17.00 28.31
N GLN A 100 -6.99 17.08 27.01
CA GLN A 100 -7.66 16.22 26.05
C GLN A 100 -6.98 14.84 26.03
N GLU A 101 -7.75 13.80 26.34
CA GLU A 101 -7.28 12.43 26.31
C GLU A 101 -7.13 11.90 24.87
N ARG A 102 -6.39 10.81 24.74
CA ARG A 102 -6.24 10.04 23.50
C ARG A 102 -7.59 9.44 23.10
N GLU A 103 -7.92 9.51 21.80
CA GLU A 103 -9.09 8.88 21.22
C GLU A 103 -8.70 7.71 20.32
N SER A 104 -9.48 6.65 20.31
CA SER A 104 -9.24 5.49 19.44
C SER A 104 -10.54 4.95 18.87
N GLY A 105 -10.52 4.65 17.59
CA GLY A 105 -11.70 4.16 16.87
C GLY A 105 -11.43 4.00 15.38
N ILE A 106 -12.52 3.93 14.61
CA ILE A 106 -12.49 3.87 13.15
C ILE A 106 -12.55 5.31 12.63
N GLY A 107 -11.73 5.62 11.64
CA GLY A 107 -11.79 6.88 10.90
C GLY A 107 -12.68 6.79 9.66
N ASP A 108 -12.60 7.80 8.80
CA ASP A 108 -13.36 7.85 7.55
C ASP A 108 -12.85 6.79 6.57
N ILE A 109 -13.77 5.94 6.13
CA ILE A 109 -13.49 4.87 5.15
C ILE A 109 -13.33 5.51 3.76
N GLN A 110 -12.31 5.07 3.03
CA GLN A 110 -12.14 5.44 1.63
C GLN A 110 -12.37 4.22 0.73
N PHE A 111 -13.10 4.44 -0.37
CA PHE A 111 -13.36 3.45 -1.40
C PHE A 111 -12.91 3.98 -2.75
N SER A 112 -12.09 3.20 -3.45
CA SER A 112 -11.61 3.52 -4.80
C SER A 112 -12.00 2.42 -5.77
N ALA A 113 -12.36 2.82 -6.99
CA ALA A 113 -12.65 1.92 -8.10
C ALA A 113 -11.87 2.37 -9.33
N PHE A 114 -11.05 1.47 -9.90
CA PHE A 114 -10.20 1.75 -11.07
C PHE A 114 -10.63 0.88 -12.24
N PHE A 115 -10.93 1.49 -13.38
CA PHE A 115 -11.00 0.81 -14.65
C PHE A 115 -9.58 0.65 -15.20
N SER A 116 -9.16 -0.58 -15.43
CA SER A 116 -7.81 -0.91 -15.89
C SER A 116 -7.86 -1.90 -17.05
N PRO A 117 -7.17 -1.63 -18.17
CA PRO A 117 -7.06 -2.59 -19.25
C PRO A 117 -6.27 -3.82 -18.79
N LYS A 118 -6.68 -5.00 -19.27
CA LYS A 118 -5.97 -6.25 -19.01
C LYS A 118 -4.66 -6.36 -19.80
N GLN A 119 -4.62 -5.70 -20.94
CA GLN A 119 -3.45 -5.70 -21.81
C GLN A 119 -2.35 -4.81 -21.24
N VAL A 120 -1.19 -5.41 -21.02
CA VAL A 120 0.05 -4.70 -20.63
C VAL A 120 0.84 -4.37 -21.90
N VAL A 121 1.10 -3.09 -22.13
CA VAL A 121 1.83 -2.63 -23.31
C VAL A 121 3.18 -2.06 -22.87
N GLY A 122 4.28 -2.64 -23.34
CA GLY A 122 5.64 -2.20 -23.00
C GLY A 122 5.93 -2.23 -21.48
N GLY A 123 5.29 -3.14 -20.76
CA GLY A 123 5.39 -3.22 -19.30
C GLY A 123 4.52 -2.21 -18.52
N TRP A 124 3.78 -1.34 -19.21
CA TRP A 124 2.92 -0.35 -18.58
C TRP A 124 1.54 -0.92 -18.23
N VAL A 125 1.15 -0.68 -17.00
CA VAL A 125 -0.20 -0.91 -16.45
C VAL A 125 -0.72 0.43 -15.97
N TRP A 126 -1.99 0.70 -16.22
CA TRP A 126 -2.63 1.93 -15.76
C TRP A 126 -4.10 1.69 -15.40
N GLY A 127 -4.64 2.59 -14.65
CA GLY A 127 -6.07 2.61 -14.31
C GLY A 127 -6.52 4.01 -13.94
N VAL A 128 -7.77 4.31 -14.29
CA VAL A 128 -8.44 5.56 -13.93
C VAL A 128 -9.78 5.25 -13.31
N GLY A 129 -10.26 6.14 -12.45
CA GLY A 129 -11.54 5.90 -11.80
C GLY A 129 -11.91 6.96 -10.79
N ALA A 130 -12.66 6.55 -9.79
CA ALA A 130 -13.14 7.43 -8.74
C ALA A 130 -12.71 6.94 -7.36
N ILE A 131 -12.60 7.89 -6.44
CA ILE A 131 -12.44 7.68 -5.00
C ILE A 131 -13.59 8.35 -4.27
N ALA A 132 -14.17 7.66 -3.30
CA ALA A 132 -15.13 8.19 -2.36
C ALA A 132 -14.56 8.14 -0.94
N GLN A 133 -14.77 9.18 -0.16
CA GLN A 133 -14.58 9.21 1.28
C GLN A 133 -15.94 9.17 1.93
N LEU A 134 -16.11 8.27 2.89
CA LEU A 134 -17.36 8.06 3.61
C LEU A 134 -17.23 8.65 5.02
N ASP A 135 -18.23 9.39 5.44
CA ASP A 135 -18.31 9.89 6.82
C ASP A 135 -18.70 8.73 7.75
N THR A 136 -17.71 8.02 8.24
CA THR A 136 -17.87 6.78 9.02
C THR A 136 -17.06 6.78 10.30
N ALA A 137 -16.40 7.89 10.61
CA ALA A 137 -15.59 8.00 11.83
C ALA A 137 -16.45 7.80 13.08
N THR A 138 -15.93 7.02 14.03
CA THR A 138 -16.62 6.72 15.29
C THR A 138 -16.56 7.87 16.32
N ASP A 139 -15.68 8.84 16.07
CA ASP A 139 -15.55 10.08 16.86
C ASP A 139 -15.13 11.22 15.92
N GLU A 140 -15.58 12.42 16.18
CA GLU A 140 -15.30 13.62 15.35
C GLU A 140 -13.82 13.96 15.23
N ARG A 141 -12.97 13.52 16.14
CA ARG A 141 -11.52 13.70 16.12
C ARG A 141 -10.79 12.68 15.23
N LEU A 142 -11.49 11.62 14.80
CA LEU A 142 -10.95 10.54 13.99
C LEU A 142 -11.31 10.65 12.50
N GLY A 143 -12.22 11.58 12.16
CA GLY A 143 -12.69 11.82 10.80
C GLY A 143 -12.83 13.29 10.45
N GLN A 144 -13.24 13.54 9.23
CA GLN A 144 -13.44 14.89 8.73
C GLN A 144 -14.92 15.31 8.77
N GLY A 145 -15.86 14.37 9.01
CA GLY A 145 -17.30 14.64 9.06
C GLY A 145 -17.84 15.08 7.70
N VAL A 146 -17.34 14.49 6.62
CA VAL A 146 -17.75 14.85 5.25
C VAL A 146 -17.82 13.62 4.35
N TRP A 147 -18.81 13.63 3.46
CA TRP A 147 -18.82 12.75 2.29
C TRP A 147 -17.98 13.41 1.20
N GLY A 148 -17.02 12.68 0.68
CA GLY A 148 -16.10 13.16 -0.33
C GLY A 148 -16.14 12.31 -1.59
N LEU A 149 -15.89 12.93 -2.75
CA LEU A 149 -15.79 12.26 -4.04
C LEU A 149 -14.68 12.92 -4.86
N GLY A 150 -14.04 12.13 -5.72
CA GLY A 150 -13.04 12.66 -6.62
C GLY A 150 -12.49 11.67 -7.62
N PRO A 151 -11.64 12.11 -8.56
CA PRO A 151 -10.95 11.25 -9.49
C PRO A 151 -9.75 10.56 -8.83
N THR A 152 -9.42 9.39 -9.35
CA THR A 152 -8.19 8.68 -9.02
C THR A 152 -7.56 8.10 -10.28
N ALA A 153 -6.24 8.10 -10.34
CA ALA A 153 -5.50 7.51 -11.44
C ALA A 153 -4.22 6.87 -10.93
N VAL A 154 -3.78 5.83 -11.63
CA VAL A 154 -2.51 5.16 -11.36
C VAL A 154 -1.88 4.73 -12.68
N ALA A 155 -0.57 4.87 -12.78
CA ALA A 155 0.22 4.32 -13.88
C ALA A 155 1.54 3.79 -13.35
N LEU A 156 1.96 2.63 -13.83
CA LEU A 156 3.22 2.01 -13.40
C LEU A 156 3.83 1.17 -14.52
N ASN A 157 5.15 1.03 -14.47
CA ASN A 157 5.90 0.13 -15.32
C ASN A 157 6.38 -1.08 -14.52
N LEU A 158 6.09 -2.28 -15.00
CA LEU A 158 6.49 -3.56 -14.44
C LEU A 158 7.76 -4.08 -15.14
N GLY A 159 8.87 -3.40 -14.93
CA GLY A 159 10.16 -3.81 -15.48
C GLY A 159 10.71 -5.09 -14.86
N LYS A 160 11.83 -5.58 -15.39
CA LYS A 160 12.46 -6.82 -14.90
C LYS A 160 12.99 -6.66 -13.46
N THR A 161 13.71 -5.58 -13.21
CA THR A 161 14.36 -5.27 -11.91
C THR A 161 13.66 -4.12 -11.21
N TRP A 162 13.20 -3.14 -11.96
CA TRP A 162 12.54 -1.94 -11.45
C TRP A 162 11.03 -2.03 -11.66
N VAL A 163 10.27 -1.66 -10.64
CA VAL A 163 8.83 -1.37 -10.72
C VAL A 163 8.67 0.06 -10.23
N TYR A 164 8.13 0.92 -11.07
CA TYR A 164 7.97 2.34 -10.74
C TYR A 164 6.68 2.90 -11.33
N GLY A 165 6.16 3.91 -10.67
CA GLY A 165 4.92 4.55 -11.08
C GLY A 165 4.44 5.57 -10.08
N ALA A 166 3.20 5.99 -10.24
CA ALA A 166 2.53 6.88 -9.30
C ALA A 166 1.03 6.62 -9.26
N LEU A 167 0.45 6.82 -8.08
CA LEU A 167 -0.98 6.92 -7.86
C LEU A 167 -1.29 8.34 -7.44
N ILE A 168 -2.34 8.93 -7.99
CA ILE A 168 -2.83 10.25 -7.63
C ILE A 168 -4.34 10.21 -7.45
N ASN A 169 -4.83 10.95 -6.50
CA ASN A 169 -6.26 11.27 -6.38
C ASN A 169 -6.44 12.66 -5.79
N ASN A 170 -7.64 13.21 -5.94
CA ASN A 170 -8.10 14.38 -5.20
C ASN A 170 -9.53 14.14 -4.73
N VAL A 171 -9.83 14.49 -3.50
CA VAL A 171 -11.16 14.34 -2.90
C VAL A 171 -11.69 15.71 -2.54
N TRP A 172 -12.91 16.01 -2.97
CA TRP A 172 -13.68 17.19 -2.57
C TRP A 172 -14.87 16.77 -1.73
N SER A 173 -15.19 17.53 -0.68
CA SER A 173 -16.44 17.33 0.05
C SER A 173 -17.64 17.61 -0.87
N VAL A 174 -18.58 16.66 -0.94
CA VAL A 174 -19.84 16.76 -1.71
C VAL A 174 -21.05 16.94 -0.78
N ALA A 175 -20.94 16.47 0.46
CA ALA A 175 -21.90 16.72 1.52
C ALA A 175 -21.12 16.77 2.86
N LYS A 176 -21.56 17.65 3.74
CA LYS A 176 -20.98 17.85 5.06
C LYS A 176 -22.02 18.43 6.00
N ASP A 177 -21.81 18.29 7.31
CA ASP A 177 -22.56 18.99 8.33
C ASP A 177 -22.21 20.49 8.32
N ASP A 178 -23.12 21.34 8.77
CA ASP A 178 -22.97 22.80 8.70
C ASP A 178 -21.77 23.34 9.49
N ASP A 179 -21.38 22.66 10.56
CA ASP A 179 -20.23 22.99 11.41
C ASP A 179 -18.89 22.45 10.89
N ARG A 180 -18.89 21.62 9.84
CA ARG A 180 -17.70 21.01 9.27
C ARG A 180 -17.10 21.87 8.15
N ARG A 181 -15.75 21.89 8.10
CA ARG A 181 -15.01 22.56 7.02
C ARG A 181 -15.11 21.77 5.72
N SER A 182 -15.08 22.49 4.61
CA SER A 182 -14.93 21.87 3.29
C SER A 182 -13.59 21.15 3.20
N VAL A 183 -13.61 20.04 2.46
CA VAL A 183 -12.43 19.22 2.20
C VAL A 183 -12.08 19.33 0.74
N ASN A 184 -10.83 19.60 0.46
CA ASN A 184 -10.20 19.52 -0.85
C ASN A 184 -8.78 19.02 -0.64
N GLN A 185 -8.59 17.71 -0.80
CA GLN A 185 -7.34 17.02 -0.48
C GLN A 185 -6.82 16.21 -1.65
N MET A 186 -5.56 16.44 -1.99
CA MET A 186 -4.82 15.63 -2.95
C MET A 186 -3.94 14.61 -2.21
N LEU A 187 -3.83 13.43 -2.81
CA LEU A 187 -2.81 12.43 -2.49
C LEU A 187 -2.03 12.11 -3.76
N LEU A 188 -0.72 12.18 -3.67
CA LEU A 188 0.22 11.71 -4.69
C LEU A 188 1.17 10.69 -4.05
N GLN A 189 1.17 9.49 -4.55
CA GLN A 189 2.08 8.44 -4.11
C GLN A 189 2.95 7.99 -5.29
N PRO A 190 4.12 8.62 -5.52
CA PRO A 190 5.14 8.04 -6.38
C PRO A 190 5.71 6.80 -5.70
N PHE A 191 6.06 5.79 -6.48
CA PHE A 191 6.74 4.63 -5.96
C PHE A 191 7.79 4.11 -6.93
N VAL A 192 8.92 3.71 -6.36
CA VAL A 192 10.03 3.10 -7.08
C VAL A 192 10.53 1.92 -6.26
N ASN A 193 10.49 0.73 -6.85
CA ASN A 193 10.94 -0.49 -6.20
C ASN A 193 12.09 -1.10 -7.01
N TYR A 194 13.16 -1.45 -6.32
CA TYR A 194 14.28 -2.20 -6.87
C TYR A 194 14.22 -3.65 -6.38
N ASN A 195 13.93 -4.57 -7.27
CA ASN A 195 13.86 -6.01 -6.97
C ASN A 195 15.25 -6.63 -7.11
N PHE A 196 15.76 -7.23 -6.03
CA PHE A 196 17.09 -7.85 -6.00
C PHE A 196 17.13 -9.11 -6.87
N PRO A 197 17.95 -9.15 -7.93
CA PRO A 197 18.03 -10.35 -8.81
C PRO A 197 18.51 -11.58 -8.06
N ASP A 198 19.44 -11.42 -7.11
CA ASP A 198 20.07 -12.50 -6.35
C ASP A 198 19.27 -12.91 -5.11
N ALA A 199 18.22 -12.17 -4.77
CA ALA A 199 17.33 -12.44 -3.64
C ALA A 199 15.86 -12.33 -4.07
N PRO A 200 15.33 -13.31 -4.82
CA PRO A 200 13.96 -13.28 -5.36
C PRO A 200 12.91 -13.01 -4.28
N GLY A 201 12.01 -12.07 -4.55
CA GLY A 201 10.99 -11.63 -3.60
C GLY A 201 11.42 -10.53 -2.65
N ARG A 202 12.72 -10.17 -2.59
CA ARG A 202 13.24 -9.04 -1.82
C ARG A 202 13.35 -7.80 -2.70
N TYR A 203 13.03 -6.64 -2.13
CA TYR A 203 13.13 -5.37 -2.84
C TYR A 203 13.37 -4.19 -1.89
N LEU A 204 14.03 -3.15 -2.40
CA LEU A 204 13.98 -1.83 -1.81
C LEU A 204 12.78 -1.08 -2.33
N THR A 205 12.20 -0.22 -1.51
CA THR A 205 11.02 0.57 -1.86
C THR A 205 11.20 2.03 -1.46
N PHE A 206 10.88 2.93 -2.38
CA PHE A 206 10.59 4.33 -2.14
C PHE A 206 9.13 4.54 -2.51
N ALA A 207 8.25 4.78 -1.53
CA ALA A 207 6.82 4.94 -1.76
C ALA A 207 6.21 5.95 -0.76
N PRO A 208 6.67 7.21 -0.78
CA PRO A 208 6.12 8.25 0.07
C PRO A 208 4.66 8.55 -0.31
N ILE A 209 3.86 8.94 0.66
CA ILE A 209 2.51 9.45 0.43
C ILE A 209 2.55 10.97 0.66
N ILE A 210 2.63 11.71 -0.42
CA ILE A 210 2.60 13.17 -0.43
C ILE A 210 1.12 13.58 -0.39
N THR A 211 0.76 14.48 0.50
CA THR A 211 -0.59 15.02 0.58
C THR A 211 -0.60 16.54 0.53
N ALA A 212 -1.67 17.09 -0.03
CA ALA A 212 -1.95 18.51 0.03
C ALA A 212 -3.39 18.75 0.46
N ASN A 213 -3.58 19.58 1.50
CA ASN A 213 -4.88 20.14 1.85
C ASN A 213 -5.00 21.54 1.25
N TRP A 214 -5.79 21.66 0.19
CA TRP A 214 -5.93 22.92 -0.54
C TRP A 214 -6.69 23.99 0.24
N GLU A 215 -7.53 23.58 1.21
CA GLU A 215 -8.30 24.48 2.10
C GLU A 215 -7.45 25.03 3.27
N ALA A 216 -6.24 24.50 3.48
CA ALA A 216 -5.37 24.96 4.56
C ALA A 216 -4.69 26.29 4.22
N ASP A 217 -4.28 27.03 5.25
CA ASP A 217 -3.53 28.27 5.13
C ASP A 217 -2.19 28.08 4.40
N SER A 218 -1.65 29.19 3.89
CA SER A 218 -0.32 29.17 3.29
C SER A 218 0.72 28.61 4.26
N GLY A 219 1.57 27.71 3.77
CA GLY A 219 2.58 27.01 4.58
C GLY A 219 2.04 25.85 5.44
N GLN A 220 0.73 25.56 5.40
CA GLN A 220 0.09 24.44 6.12
C GLN A 220 -0.52 23.39 5.18
N LYS A 221 -0.30 23.50 3.87
CA LYS A 221 -0.97 22.68 2.87
C LYS A 221 -0.33 21.33 2.69
N TRP A 222 0.99 21.26 2.69
CA TRP A 222 1.73 20.10 2.23
C TRP A 222 2.26 19.22 3.35
N THR A 223 2.17 17.91 3.14
CA THR A 223 2.99 16.91 3.85
C THR A 223 3.80 16.15 2.83
N VAL A 224 5.13 16.27 2.92
CA VAL A 224 6.08 15.67 1.97
C VAL A 224 7.03 14.75 2.72
N PRO A 225 6.76 13.44 2.77
CA PRO A 225 7.66 12.46 3.39
C PRO A 225 8.79 12.07 2.42
N LEU A 226 10.01 11.96 2.96
CA LEU A 226 11.15 11.34 2.28
C LEU A 226 11.67 10.19 3.13
N GLY A 227 11.95 9.05 2.49
CA GLY A 227 12.40 7.86 3.20
C GLY A 227 12.47 6.65 2.30
N LEU A 228 12.89 5.54 2.87
CA LEU A 228 13.06 4.28 2.17
C LEU A 228 12.54 3.13 3.02
N GLY A 229 12.31 2.01 2.35
CA GLY A 229 11.92 0.77 3.00
C GLY A 229 12.50 -0.45 2.30
N ILE A 230 12.28 -1.58 2.93
CA ILE A 230 12.61 -2.90 2.40
C ILE A 230 11.35 -3.78 2.46
N GLY A 231 11.18 -4.60 1.46
CA GLY A 231 10.11 -5.59 1.42
C GLY A 231 10.61 -6.97 1.05
N GLN A 232 9.85 -7.98 1.46
CA GLN A 232 10.15 -9.39 1.19
C GLN A 232 8.85 -10.18 1.04
N ILE A 233 8.75 -10.95 -0.03
CA ILE A 233 7.74 -12.01 -0.15
C ILE A 233 8.17 -13.19 0.71
N MET A 234 7.29 -13.61 1.59
CA MET A 234 7.44 -14.80 2.42
C MET A 234 6.25 -15.74 2.21
N ARG A 235 6.38 -16.97 2.68
CA ARG A 235 5.30 -17.95 2.69
C ARG A 235 5.09 -18.48 4.10
N PHE A 236 3.87 -18.41 4.58
CA PHE A 236 3.42 -19.09 5.79
C PHE A 236 2.59 -20.30 5.36
N GLY A 237 3.22 -21.46 5.29
CA GLY A 237 2.63 -22.64 4.68
C GLY A 237 2.36 -22.42 3.18
N LYS A 238 1.10 -22.46 2.78
CA LYS A 238 0.67 -22.20 1.38
C LYS A 238 0.34 -20.73 1.09
N GLN A 239 0.23 -19.90 2.14
CA GLN A 239 -0.18 -18.50 2.02
C GLN A 239 1.03 -17.61 1.72
N PRO A 240 1.11 -16.95 0.55
CA PRO A 240 2.12 -15.95 0.29
C PRO A 240 1.73 -14.63 0.99
N VAL A 241 2.74 -14.00 1.57
CA VAL A 241 2.60 -12.74 2.32
C VAL A 241 3.72 -11.81 1.90
N ASN A 242 3.39 -10.54 1.64
CA ASN A 242 4.36 -9.48 1.45
C ASN A 242 4.56 -8.73 2.75
N LEU A 243 5.77 -8.77 3.30
CA LEU A 243 6.18 -7.99 4.46
C LEU A 243 6.97 -6.78 3.99
N GLN A 244 6.70 -5.60 4.56
CA GLN A 244 7.42 -4.37 4.25
C GLN A 244 7.62 -3.54 5.52
N ALA A 245 8.81 -2.94 5.64
CA ALA A 245 9.10 -1.93 6.65
C ALA A 245 9.73 -0.72 5.97
N ALA A 246 9.28 0.49 6.31
CA ALA A 246 9.80 1.74 5.75
C ALA A 246 9.77 2.84 6.82
N ALA A 247 10.74 3.74 6.75
CA ALA A 247 10.80 4.92 7.61
C ALA A 247 10.83 6.19 6.73
N TYR A 248 10.08 7.19 7.16
CA TYR A 248 9.96 8.47 6.45
C TYR A 248 10.15 9.65 7.41
N TYR A 249 10.78 10.70 6.91
CA TYR A 249 10.85 12.00 7.54
C TYR A 249 10.06 13.00 6.73
N ASN A 250 9.14 13.75 7.34
CA ASN A 250 8.36 14.78 6.69
C ASN A 250 9.21 16.05 6.55
N VAL A 251 9.75 16.30 5.35
CA VAL A 251 10.59 17.47 5.05
C VAL A 251 9.76 18.74 4.95
N GLU A 252 8.49 18.63 4.57
CA GLU A 252 7.46 19.67 4.62
C GLU A 252 6.26 19.09 5.36
N ARG A 253 5.66 19.84 6.27
CA ARG A 253 4.51 19.40 7.04
C ARG A 253 3.80 20.57 7.71
N PRO A 254 2.49 20.49 7.94
CA PRO A 254 1.75 21.44 8.78
C PRO A 254 2.30 21.44 10.22
N VAL A 255 2.03 22.55 10.92
CA VAL A 255 2.26 22.62 12.37
C VAL A 255 1.49 21.49 13.05
N ASN A 256 2.12 20.86 14.04
CA ASN A 256 1.59 19.72 14.79
C ASN A 256 1.39 18.42 13.98
N ALA A 257 1.68 18.38 12.68
CA ALA A 257 1.76 17.13 11.94
C ALA A 257 3.01 16.34 12.31
N ALA A 258 2.98 15.03 12.07
CA ALA A 258 4.08 14.11 12.37
C ALA A 258 5.41 14.57 11.76
N ARG A 259 6.52 14.41 12.50
CA ARG A 259 7.86 14.63 11.98
C ARG A 259 8.42 13.37 11.33
N TRP A 260 8.19 12.21 11.96
CA TRP A 260 8.64 10.90 11.51
C TRP A 260 7.47 9.94 11.36
N GLN A 261 7.61 9.02 10.42
CA GLN A 261 6.67 7.91 10.25
C GLN A 261 7.44 6.60 10.11
N LEU A 262 7.08 5.61 10.91
CA LEU A 262 7.42 4.21 10.67
C LEU A 262 6.20 3.52 10.04
N ARG A 263 6.39 2.91 8.87
CA ARG A 263 5.37 2.12 8.19
C ARG A 263 5.75 0.65 8.22
N LEU A 264 4.88 -0.17 8.78
CA LEU A 264 4.97 -1.62 8.72
C LEU A 264 3.76 -2.14 7.95
N GLN A 265 4.00 -3.02 7.00
CA GLN A 265 2.92 -3.61 6.21
C GLN A 265 3.07 -5.12 6.12
N MET A 266 1.95 -5.82 6.27
CA MET A 266 1.78 -7.22 5.98
C MET A 266 0.60 -7.39 5.02
N ALA A 267 0.86 -7.85 3.80
CA ALA A 267 -0.19 -8.06 2.81
C ALA A 267 -0.35 -9.54 2.50
N PHE A 268 -1.52 -10.09 2.79
CA PHE A 268 -1.91 -11.43 2.36
C PHE A 268 -2.26 -11.40 0.87
N LEU A 269 -1.67 -12.29 0.09
CA LEU A 269 -1.80 -12.35 -1.35
C LEU A 269 -2.57 -13.62 -1.74
N PHE A 270 -3.59 -13.48 -2.59
CA PHE A 270 -4.44 -14.58 -3.04
C PHE A 270 -4.38 -14.69 -4.57
N PRO A 271 -3.29 -15.28 -5.13
CA PRO A 271 -3.14 -15.46 -6.56
C PRO A 271 -4.30 -16.28 -7.14
N LYS A 272 -4.81 -15.89 -8.31
CA LYS A 272 -5.77 -16.69 -9.07
C LYS A 272 -5.10 -18.03 -9.41
N ARG A 273 -5.86 -19.10 -9.29
CA ARG A 273 -5.43 -20.46 -9.66
C ARG A 273 -5.56 -20.68 -11.16
#